data_803e7e337b49a70c5d285f393c5c770b
#
_entry.id   803e7e337b49a70c5d285f393c5c770b
#
_cell.length_a   1.000
_cell.length_b   1.000
_cell.length_c   1.000
_cell.angle_alpha   90.00
_cell.angle_beta   90.00
_cell.angle_gamma   90.00
#
_symmetry.space_group_name_H-M   'P 1'
#
loop_
_entity.id
_entity.type
_entity.pdbx_description
1 polymer ?
#
loop_
_entity_poly.entity_id
_entity_poly.type
_entity_poly.pdbx_seq_one_letter_code
_entity_poly.pdbx_strand_id
1 'polypeptide(L)'
;MSSRSSRAVGGDAVGPSNPALKLVLRRMLSFTGVDVTDASSRRSCLVVAPHPDDETLGAGATIMRKVYAGTPVHLLVATDGSKSPPGDPAEVTALRSAELGAACAVLGLSESDVTRLPFVDAELVGREDALAGAIAEVVAAIGPDEVLVTAESDPHQDHAIVGAATRRALAGTGMRLLAYPIWQFDRPVLLWHEWRRGRSELVRTDGYRDRKRRAVAAYGSQMAARNDDPEGLRPNFLRNFDRPYELFFPVTLPVADRGA
;
A
#
# COMPACT_ATOMS: atom_id res chain seq x y z
N MET A 1 6.21 -24.96 -44.08
CA MET A 1 5.20 -24.32 -43.22
C MET A 1 5.91 -23.88 -41.98
N SER A 2 6.20 -22.60 -41.86
CA SER A 2 7.12 -22.00 -40.88
C SER A 2 6.30 -21.51 -39.68
N SER A 3 6.52 -22.11 -38.50
CA SER A 3 5.97 -21.68 -37.22
C SER A 3 6.71 -20.42 -36.76
N ARG A 4 6.05 -19.27 -36.76
CA ARG A 4 6.55 -18.05 -36.14
C ARG A 4 6.39 -18.16 -34.61
N SER A 5 7.51 -18.34 -33.95
CA SER A 5 7.65 -18.17 -32.51
C SER A 5 7.36 -16.72 -32.13
N SER A 6 6.33 -16.49 -31.34
CA SER A 6 6.07 -15.20 -30.69
C SER A 6 7.12 -14.97 -29.62
N ARG A 7 8.06 -14.06 -29.88
CA ARG A 7 8.97 -13.55 -28.85
C ARG A 7 8.13 -12.77 -27.81
N ALA A 8 8.16 -13.27 -26.59
CA ALA A 8 7.78 -12.50 -25.42
C ALA A 8 8.63 -11.21 -25.40
N VAL A 9 7.95 -10.08 -25.24
CA VAL A 9 8.61 -8.78 -25.07
C VAL A 9 9.33 -8.84 -23.73
N GLY A 10 10.66 -8.88 -23.80
CA GLY A 10 11.52 -8.91 -22.63
C GLY A 10 11.30 -7.65 -21.80
N GLY A 11 10.95 -7.88 -20.52
CA GLY A 11 10.96 -6.82 -19.53
C GLY A 11 12.36 -6.24 -19.42
N ASP A 12 12.47 -4.94 -19.57
CA ASP A 12 13.72 -4.19 -19.44
C ASP A 12 14.36 -4.49 -18.09
N ALA A 13 15.54 -5.08 -18.13
CA ALA A 13 16.41 -5.26 -16.98
C ALA A 13 16.79 -3.87 -16.42
N VAL A 14 16.02 -3.38 -15.48
CA VAL A 14 16.43 -2.21 -14.68
C VAL A 14 17.59 -2.66 -13.82
N GLY A 15 18.76 -2.12 -14.09
CA GLY A 15 20.03 -2.48 -13.46
C GLY A 15 20.00 -2.44 -11.93
N PRO A 16 21.00 -3.05 -11.26
CA PRO A 16 21.02 -3.22 -9.82
C PRO A 16 20.84 -1.88 -9.12
N SER A 17 19.91 -1.85 -8.18
CA SER A 17 19.58 -0.65 -7.40
C SER A 17 20.83 -0.12 -6.69
N ASN A 18 21.36 1.00 -7.14
CA ASN A 18 22.53 1.64 -6.55
C ASN A 18 22.21 2.07 -5.09
N PRO A 19 22.86 1.47 -4.05
CA PRO A 19 22.56 1.77 -2.65
C PRO A 19 22.78 3.24 -2.29
N ALA A 20 23.77 3.88 -2.93
CA ALA A 20 24.05 5.30 -2.72
C ALA A 20 22.92 6.19 -3.26
N LEU A 21 22.39 5.87 -4.44
CA LEU A 21 21.23 6.56 -5.00
C LEU A 21 19.98 6.40 -4.12
N LYS A 22 19.73 5.19 -3.64
CA LYS A 22 18.64 4.93 -2.66
C LYS A 22 18.79 5.82 -1.42
N LEU A 23 19.99 5.91 -0.87
CA LEU A 23 20.24 6.72 0.32
C LEU A 23 20.06 8.22 0.05
N VAL A 24 20.55 8.73 -1.07
CA VAL A 24 20.40 10.14 -1.46
C VAL A 24 18.92 10.50 -1.64
N LEU A 25 18.18 9.73 -2.42
CA LEU A 25 16.74 9.98 -2.64
C LEU A 25 15.95 9.94 -1.33
N ARG A 26 16.28 8.99 -0.47
CA ARG A 26 15.65 8.87 0.85
C ARG A 26 15.90 10.09 1.73
N ARG A 27 17.12 10.63 1.72
CA ARG A 27 17.45 11.88 2.43
C ARG A 27 16.71 13.06 1.82
N MET A 28 16.66 13.16 0.50
CA MET A 28 15.92 14.21 -0.19
C MET A 28 14.42 14.19 0.19
N LEU A 29 13.78 13.02 0.13
CA LEU A 29 12.37 12.86 0.52
C LEU A 29 12.13 13.29 1.97
N SER A 30 13.05 12.96 2.89
CA SER A 30 12.97 13.39 4.29
C SER A 30 13.15 14.89 4.47
N PHE A 31 14.01 15.50 3.67
CA PHE A 31 14.36 16.92 3.77
C PHE A 31 13.34 17.84 3.11
N THR A 32 12.70 17.37 2.04
CA THR A 32 11.75 18.16 1.25
C THR A 32 10.29 17.85 1.57
N GLY A 33 10.04 16.77 2.32
CA GLY A 33 8.71 16.38 2.75
C GLY A 33 8.14 17.34 3.79
N VAL A 34 6.82 17.47 3.80
CA VAL A 34 6.08 18.26 4.78
C VAL A 34 5.66 17.36 5.92
N ASP A 35 6.03 17.70 7.16
CA ASP A 35 5.50 17.01 8.34
C ASP A 35 4.02 17.37 8.52
N VAL A 36 3.17 16.37 8.34
CA VAL A 36 1.71 16.50 8.48
C VAL A 36 1.16 15.70 9.67
N THR A 37 2.04 15.26 10.56
CA THR A 37 1.71 14.32 11.65
C THR A 37 0.47 14.73 12.42
N ASP A 38 0.41 15.98 12.92
CA ASP A 38 -0.71 16.47 13.71
C ASP A 38 -1.99 16.63 12.89
N ALA A 39 -1.85 17.14 11.66
CA ALA A 39 -3.00 17.31 10.76
C ALA A 39 -3.57 15.96 10.31
N SER A 40 -2.70 15.00 9.98
CA SER A 40 -3.12 13.65 9.61
C SER A 40 -3.84 12.95 10.76
N SER A 41 -3.37 13.09 12.00
CA SER A 41 -3.97 12.42 13.17
C SER A 41 -5.44 12.78 13.42
N ARG A 42 -5.93 13.88 12.83
CA ARG A 42 -7.31 14.39 13.01
C ARG A 42 -8.25 14.06 11.85
N ARG A 43 -7.76 13.48 10.78
CA ARG A 43 -8.57 13.11 9.61
C ARG A 43 -8.95 11.64 9.70
N SER A 44 -10.26 11.35 9.60
CA SER A 44 -10.71 9.98 9.41
C SER A 44 -10.15 9.43 8.11
N CYS A 45 -9.81 8.15 8.06
CA CYS A 45 -9.24 7.60 6.83
C CYS A 45 -9.73 6.21 6.49
N LEU A 46 -9.75 5.95 5.19
CA LEU A 46 -9.77 4.61 4.62
C LEU A 46 -8.36 4.26 4.15
N VAL A 47 -7.82 3.16 4.64
CA VAL A 47 -6.58 2.58 4.12
C VAL A 47 -6.95 1.46 3.17
N VAL A 48 -6.50 1.55 1.91
CA VAL A 48 -6.72 0.53 0.89
C VAL A 48 -5.41 -0.20 0.66
N ALA A 49 -5.40 -1.48 1.01
CA ALA A 49 -4.26 -2.37 0.87
C ALA A 49 -4.53 -3.41 -0.23
N PRO A 50 -3.62 -3.61 -1.19
CA PRO A 50 -3.70 -4.72 -2.14
C PRO A 50 -3.73 -6.07 -1.47
N HIS A 51 -2.80 -6.32 -0.55
CA HIS A 51 -2.64 -7.58 0.16
C HIS A 51 -2.62 -7.37 1.68
N PRO A 52 -2.92 -8.41 2.47
CA PRO A 52 -2.69 -8.38 3.92
C PRO A 52 -1.19 -8.19 4.21
N ASP A 53 -0.77 -7.08 4.75
CA ASP A 53 0.54 -6.57 5.18
C ASP A 53 0.88 -5.17 4.64
N ASP A 54 0.39 -4.77 3.47
CA ASP A 54 0.70 -3.49 2.84
C ASP A 54 0.27 -2.29 3.70
N GLU A 55 -0.88 -2.38 4.37
CA GLU A 55 -1.39 -1.36 5.29
C GLU A 55 -0.42 -1.13 6.48
N THR A 56 0.11 -2.23 7.01
CA THR A 56 1.03 -2.20 8.15
C THR A 56 2.40 -1.69 7.71
N LEU A 57 2.89 -2.11 6.56
CA LEU A 57 4.14 -1.64 5.99
C LEU A 57 4.07 -0.15 5.66
N GLY A 58 3.09 0.26 4.87
CA GLY A 58 2.97 1.61 4.33
C GLY A 58 2.47 2.65 5.33
N ALA A 59 1.50 2.29 6.18
CA ALA A 59 0.74 3.22 7.01
C ALA A 59 0.54 2.80 8.48
N GLY A 60 1.23 1.77 8.98
CA GLY A 60 0.97 1.20 10.30
C GLY A 60 1.09 2.20 11.45
N ALA A 61 2.09 3.09 11.46
CA ALA A 61 2.21 4.11 12.50
C ALA A 61 1.15 5.21 12.35
N THR A 62 0.79 5.56 11.12
CA THR A 62 -0.29 6.50 10.80
C THR A 62 -1.63 5.97 11.31
N ILE A 63 -1.95 4.69 11.05
CA ILE A 63 -3.13 4.01 11.59
C ILE A 63 -3.16 4.13 13.11
N MET A 64 -2.10 3.70 13.79
CA MET A 64 -2.03 3.75 15.25
C MET A 64 -2.18 5.16 15.82
N ARG A 65 -1.59 6.18 15.18
CA ARG A 65 -1.73 7.57 15.61
C ARG A 65 -3.18 8.05 15.55
N LYS A 66 -3.86 7.75 14.46
CA LYS A 66 -5.28 8.10 14.26
C LYS A 66 -6.16 7.40 15.30
N VAL A 67 -6.00 6.08 15.43
CA VAL A 67 -6.75 5.28 16.42
C VAL A 67 -6.52 5.80 17.84
N TYR A 68 -5.27 6.08 18.23
CA TYR A 68 -4.94 6.63 19.54
C TYR A 68 -5.52 8.03 19.76
N ALA A 69 -5.65 8.83 18.70
CA ALA A 69 -6.28 10.14 18.74
C ALA A 69 -7.83 10.06 18.78
N GLY A 70 -8.42 8.87 18.75
CA GLY A 70 -9.86 8.68 18.64
C GLY A 70 -10.44 8.99 17.25
N THR A 71 -9.58 9.05 16.24
CA THR A 71 -9.97 9.33 14.86
C THR A 71 -10.32 8.03 14.14
N PRO A 72 -11.49 7.94 13.47
CA PRO A 72 -11.90 6.73 12.77
C PRO A 72 -10.91 6.31 11.67
N VAL A 73 -10.58 5.03 11.64
CA VAL A 73 -9.79 4.39 10.60
C VAL A 73 -10.52 3.14 10.14
N HIS A 74 -10.66 2.99 8.85
CA HIS A 74 -11.15 1.76 8.24
C HIS A 74 -10.10 1.20 7.30
N LEU A 75 -9.96 -0.13 7.29
CA LEU A 75 -9.06 -0.86 6.42
C LEU A 75 -9.87 -1.62 5.36
N LEU A 76 -9.51 -1.44 4.10
CA LEU A 76 -10.00 -2.26 3.00
C LEU A 76 -8.84 -3.06 2.44
N VAL A 77 -8.94 -4.38 2.46
CA VAL A 77 -7.97 -5.29 1.83
C VAL A 77 -8.57 -5.82 0.54
N ALA A 78 -7.90 -5.59 -0.58
CA ALA A 78 -8.45 -5.86 -1.90
C ALA A 78 -8.41 -7.34 -2.28
N THR A 79 -7.33 -8.06 -1.94
CA THR A 79 -7.15 -9.46 -2.31
C THR A 79 -6.94 -10.36 -1.10
N ASP A 80 -7.11 -11.65 -1.30
CA ASP A 80 -6.97 -12.67 -0.28
C ASP A 80 -5.51 -13.04 0.07
N GLY A 81 -4.52 -12.57 -0.71
CA GLY A 81 -3.11 -12.88 -0.55
C GLY A 81 -2.75 -14.36 -0.77
N SER A 82 -3.60 -15.11 -1.49
CA SER A 82 -3.52 -16.56 -1.61
C SER A 82 -2.34 -17.10 -2.42
N LYS A 83 -1.59 -16.23 -3.11
CA LYS A 83 -0.44 -16.66 -3.94
C LYS A 83 0.89 -16.65 -3.18
N SER A 84 0.97 -16.04 -2.00
CA SER A 84 2.18 -15.98 -1.19
C SER A 84 1.88 -16.22 0.31
N PRO A 85 2.55 -17.20 0.97
CA PRO A 85 3.53 -18.12 0.42
C PRO A 85 2.92 -19.20 -0.48
N PRO A 86 3.71 -19.95 -1.28
CA PRO A 86 3.22 -21.07 -2.05
C PRO A 86 2.57 -22.14 -1.16
N GLY A 87 1.39 -22.63 -1.56
CA GLY A 87 0.63 -23.63 -0.81
C GLY A 87 -0.76 -23.87 -1.39
N ASP A 88 -1.60 -24.56 -0.64
CA ASP A 88 -3.03 -24.66 -0.97
C ASP A 88 -3.67 -23.28 -0.81
N PRO A 89 -4.37 -22.76 -1.83
CA PRO A 89 -4.92 -21.40 -1.77
C PRO A 89 -5.87 -21.16 -0.60
N ALA A 90 -6.68 -22.15 -0.21
CA ALA A 90 -7.62 -21.98 0.88
C ALA A 90 -6.90 -21.92 2.25
N GLU A 91 -5.87 -22.76 2.43
CA GLU A 91 -5.03 -22.75 3.63
C GLU A 91 -4.23 -21.42 3.73
N VAL A 92 -3.67 -20.96 2.62
CA VAL A 92 -2.92 -19.70 2.56
C VAL A 92 -3.84 -18.51 2.86
N THR A 93 -5.03 -18.44 2.26
CA THR A 93 -6.02 -17.39 2.54
C THR A 93 -6.40 -17.38 4.02
N ALA A 94 -6.66 -18.55 4.62
CA ALA A 94 -6.99 -18.63 6.04
C ALA A 94 -5.82 -18.14 6.93
N LEU A 95 -4.59 -18.53 6.61
CA LEU A 95 -3.39 -18.09 7.31
C LEU A 95 -3.21 -16.58 7.20
N ARG A 96 -3.27 -16.01 5.99
CA ARG A 96 -3.14 -14.57 5.73
C ARG A 96 -4.21 -13.77 6.44
N SER A 97 -5.46 -14.27 6.45
CA SER A 97 -6.56 -13.64 7.19
C SER A 97 -6.32 -13.63 8.70
N ALA A 98 -5.80 -14.71 9.26
CA ALA A 98 -5.46 -14.78 10.69
C ALA A 98 -4.31 -13.83 11.04
N GLU A 99 -3.27 -13.75 10.21
CA GLU A 99 -2.15 -12.83 10.37
C GLU A 99 -2.61 -11.37 10.30
N LEU A 100 -3.48 -11.03 9.34
CA LEU A 100 -4.10 -9.70 9.24
C LEU A 100 -4.86 -9.35 10.53
N GLY A 101 -5.68 -10.26 11.04
CA GLY A 101 -6.40 -10.06 12.32
C GLY A 101 -5.45 -9.79 13.49
N ALA A 102 -4.35 -10.53 13.58
CA ALA A 102 -3.33 -10.32 14.61
C ALA A 102 -2.61 -8.98 14.45
N ALA A 103 -2.28 -8.57 13.22
CA ALA A 103 -1.68 -7.26 12.93
C ALA A 103 -2.67 -6.13 13.26
N CYS A 104 -3.93 -6.23 12.86
CA CYS A 104 -4.99 -5.26 13.17
C CYS A 104 -5.15 -5.06 14.69
N ALA A 105 -5.12 -6.13 15.48
CA ALA A 105 -5.18 -6.03 16.95
C ALA A 105 -3.99 -5.22 17.52
N VAL A 106 -2.78 -5.37 16.97
CA VAL A 106 -1.62 -4.57 17.35
C VAL A 106 -1.77 -3.12 16.89
N LEU A 107 -2.34 -2.87 15.70
CA LEU A 107 -2.62 -1.52 15.18
C LEU A 107 -3.71 -0.80 15.98
N GLY A 108 -4.56 -1.54 16.68
CA GLY A 108 -5.71 -1.02 17.44
C GLY A 108 -7.00 -1.00 16.64
N LEU A 109 -7.07 -1.76 15.56
CA LEU A 109 -8.27 -1.99 14.75
C LEU A 109 -9.01 -3.25 15.23
N SER A 110 -10.32 -3.21 15.17
CA SER A 110 -11.21 -4.33 15.39
C SER A 110 -11.64 -4.96 14.05
N GLU A 111 -12.25 -6.13 14.09
CA GLU A 111 -12.76 -6.78 12.87
C GLU A 111 -13.83 -5.94 12.17
N SER A 112 -14.61 -5.14 12.91
CA SER A 112 -15.60 -4.23 12.33
C SER A 112 -14.99 -3.05 11.57
N ASP A 113 -13.69 -2.79 11.77
CA ASP A 113 -12.95 -1.74 11.06
C ASP A 113 -12.30 -2.27 9.77
N VAL A 114 -12.55 -3.54 9.39
CA VAL A 114 -11.89 -4.20 8.25
C VAL A 114 -12.92 -4.71 7.25
N THR A 115 -12.77 -4.26 6.00
CA THR A 115 -13.49 -4.83 4.85
C THR A 115 -12.50 -5.64 4.01
N ARG A 116 -12.84 -6.90 3.72
CA ARG A 116 -12.09 -7.76 2.80
C ARG A 116 -12.90 -7.91 1.53
N LEU A 117 -12.34 -7.52 0.39
CA LEU A 117 -12.96 -7.74 -0.90
C LEU A 117 -12.66 -9.18 -1.39
N PRO A 118 -13.53 -9.76 -2.21
CA PRO A 118 -13.41 -11.15 -2.62
C PRO A 118 -12.54 -11.33 -3.87
N PHE A 119 -11.50 -10.50 -4.06
CA PHE A 119 -10.61 -10.68 -5.19
C PHE A 119 -9.47 -11.61 -4.85
N VAL A 120 -9.04 -12.38 -5.85
CA VAL A 120 -7.92 -13.31 -5.73
C VAL A 120 -6.62 -12.58 -6.02
N ASP A 121 -5.61 -12.85 -5.20
CA ASP A 121 -4.25 -12.35 -5.37
C ASP A 121 -3.70 -12.65 -6.78
N ALA A 122 -3.02 -11.68 -7.39
CA ALA A 122 -2.48 -11.71 -8.75
C ALA A 122 -3.55 -11.88 -9.88
N GLU A 123 -4.84 -11.73 -9.59
CA GLU A 123 -5.94 -11.89 -10.57
C GLU A 123 -6.78 -10.62 -10.77
N LEU A 124 -6.21 -9.43 -10.50
CA LEU A 124 -6.92 -8.15 -10.63
C LEU A 124 -7.01 -7.64 -12.08
N VAL A 125 -6.19 -8.15 -13.00
CA VAL A 125 -6.25 -7.77 -14.42
C VAL A 125 -7.62 -8.11 -15.03
N GLY A 126 -8.26 -7.10 -15.63
CA GLY A 126 -9.62 -7.24 -16.18
C GLY A 126 -10.72 -7.13 -15.13
N ARG A 127 -10.38 -6.85 -13.87
CA ARG A 127 -11.33 -6.65 -12.77
C ARG A 127 -11.37 -5.19 -12.27
N GLU A 128 -10.68 -4.29 -12.95
CA GLU A 128 -10.46 -2.90 -12.51
C GLU A 128 -11.75 -2.14 -12.26
N ASP A 129 -12.78 -2.36 -13.09
CA ASP A 129 -14.07 -1.70 -12.96
C ASP A 129 -14.85 -2.22 -11.75
N ALA A 130 -14.85 -3.52 -11.53
CA ALA A 130 -15.49 -4.14 -10.37
C ALA A 130 -14.80 -3.71 -9.07
N LEU A 131 -13.46 -3.66 -9.08
CA LEU A 131 -12.66 -3.21 -7.94
C LEU A 131 -12.94 -1.72 -7.62
N ALA A 132 -12.95 -0.85 -8.63
CA ALA A 132 -13.26 0.57 -8.44
C ALA A 132 -14.68 0.77 -7.89
N GLY A 133 -15.67 0.00 -8.38
CA GLY A 133 -17.02 0.02 -7.86
C GLY A 133 -17.09 -0.38 -6.39
N ALA A 134 -16.46 -1.50 -6.03
CA ALA A 134 -16.42 -1.97 -4.63
C ALA A 134 -15.74 -0.97 -3.68
N ILE A 135 -14.64 -0.35 -4.13
CA ILE A 135 -13.97 0.71 -3.34
C ILE A 135 -14.89 1.92 -3.17
N ALA A 136 -15.59 2.35 -4.24
CA ALA A 136 -16.52 3.48 -4.18
C ALA A 136 -17.68 3.23 -3.20
N GLU A 137 -18.23 2.02 -3.15
CA GLU A 137 -19.25 1.62 -2.19
C GLU A 137 -18.76 1.75 -0.74
N VAL A 138 -17.55 1.27 -0.45
CA VAL A 138 -16.96 1.36 0.88
C VAL A 138 -16.68 2.83 1.25
N VAL A 139 -16.15 3.62 0.33
CA VAL A 139 -15.93 5.07 0.53
C VAL A 139 -17.24 5.78 0.83
N ALA A 140 -18.31 5.48 0.09
CA ALA A 140 -19.62 6.08 0.31
C ALA A 140 -20.25 5.70 1.67
N ALA A 141 -20.03 4.45 2.10
CA ALA A 141 -20.53 3.96 3.39
C ALA A 141 -19.81 4.59 4.59
N ILE A 142 -18.50 4.85 4.47
CA ILE A 142 -17.65 5.30 5.59
C ILE A 142 -17.53 6.82 5.61
N GLY A 143 -17.46 7.49 4.45
CA GLY A 143 -17.27 8.95 4.33
C GLY A 143 -15.95 9.42 4.94
N PRO A 144 -14.78 8.86 4.58
CA PRO A 144 -13.51 9.25 5.18
C PRO A 144 -13.06 10.65 4.71
N ASP A 145 -12.27 11.36 5.54
CA ASP A 145 -11.67 12.64 5.14
C ASP A 145 -10.52 12.45 4.14
N GLU A 146 -9.82 11.32 4.23
CA GLU A 146 -8.72 10.98 3.33
C GLU A 146 -8.65 9.47 3.06
N VAL A 147 -8.10 9.11 1.90
CA VAL A 147 -7.85 7.73 1.50
C VAL A 147 -6.35 7.52 1.30
N LEU A 148 -5.81 6.44 1.88
CA LEU A 148 -4.42 6.02 1.73
C LEU A 148 -4.41 4.74 0.89
N VAL A 149 -3.55 4.67 -0.13
CA VAL A 149 -3.49 3.52 -1.05
C VAL A 149 -2.05 3.32 -1.54
N THR A 150 -1.73 2.17 -2.11
CA THR A 150 -0.46 1.96 -2.82
C THR A 150 -0.37 2.84 -4.08
N ALA A 151 0.84 3.23 -4.45
CA ALA A 151 1.03 4.09 -5.61
C ALA A 151 0.77 3.35 -6.93
N GLU A 152 0.14 4.00 -7.90
CA GLU A 152 -0.07 3.47 -9.26
C GLU A 152 1.25 3.15 -9.99
N SER A 153 2.33 3.79 -9.62
CA SER A 153 3.67 3.55 -10.16
C SER A 153 4.43 2.45 -9.43
N ASP A 154 3.79 1.74 -8.49
CA ASP A 154 4.41 0.59 -7.82
C ASP A 154 4.69 -0.52 -8.85
N PRO A 155 5.86 -1.17 -8.80
CA PRO A 155 6.20 -2.22 -9.76
C PRO A 155 5.40 -3.52 -9.59
N HIS A 156 4.72 -3.70 -8.45
CA HIS A 156 3.80 -4.81 -8.27
C HIS A 156 2.48 -4.54 -8.99
N GLN A 157 2.04 -5.47 -9.82
CA GLN A 157 0.87 -5.29 -10.67
C GLN A 157 -0.40 -4.98 -9.89
N ASP A 158 -0.69 -5.74 -8.84
CA ASP A 158 -1.88 -5.53 -8.02
C ASP A 158 -1.85 -4.19 -7.30
N HIS A 159 -0.67 -3.73 -6.83
CA HIS A 159 -0.53 -2.41 -6.22
C HIS A 159 -0.88 -1.29 -7.20
N ALA A 160 -0.37 -1.39 -8.43
CA ALA A 160 -0.65 -0.43 -9.47
C ALA A 160 -2.15 -0.41 -9.83
N ILE A 161 -2.77 -1.59 -9.94
CA ILE A 161 -4.21 -1.74 -10.25
C ILE A 161 -5.07 -1.17 -9.11
N VAL A 162 -4.77 -1.53 -7.86
CA VAL A 162 -5.53 -1.03 -6.69
C VAL A 162 -5.38 0.47 -6.55
N GLY A 163 -4.17 1.02 -6.78
CA GLY A 163 -3.93 2.47 -6.81
C GLY A 163 -4.78 3.18 -7.86
N ALA A 164 -4.77 2.68 -9.10
CA ALA A 164 -5.53 3.23 -10.21
C ALA A 164 -7.05 3.11 -9.99
N ALA A 165 -7.53 1.95 -9.51
CA ALA A 165 -8.93 1.72 -9.20
C ALA A 165 -9.43 2.66 -8.08
N THR A 166 -8.62 2.87 -7.04
CA THR A 166 -8.94 3.82 -5.96
C THR A 166 -9.02 5.25 -6.48
N ARG A 167 -8.05 5.71 -7.28
CA ARG A 167 -8.10 7.04 -7.88
C ARG A 167 -9.34 7.23 -8.76
N ARG A 168 -9.72 6.20 -9.50
CA ARG A 168 -10.95 6.20 -10.32
C ARG A 168 -12.21 6.24 -9.47
N ALA A 169 -12.27 5.44 -8.40
CA ALA A 169 -13.41 5.44 -7.45
C ALA A 169 -13.65 6.81 -6.81
N LEU A 170 -12.58 7.59 -6.62
CA LEU A 170 -12.63 8.92 -6.02
C LEU A 170 -12.76 10.06 -7.03
N ALA A 171 -12.85 9.78 -8.33
CA ALA A 171 -12.97 10.81 -9.35
C ALA A 171 -14.18 11.72 -9.09
N GLY A 172 -13.98 13.02 -9.14
CA GLY A 172 -15.04 14.03 -8.93
C GLY A 172 -15.50 14.21 -7.49
N THR A 173 -15.00 13.44 -6.52
CA THR A 173 -15.41 13.59 -5.10
C THR A 173 -14.74 14.77 -4.39
N GLY A 174 -13.60 15.24 -4.90
CA GLY A 174 -12.77 16.24 -4.20
C GLY A 174 -12.07 15.68 -2.94
N MET A 175 -12.18 14.41 -2.68
CA MET A 175 -11.59 13.73 -1.52
C MET A 175 -10.07 13.74 -1.60
N ARG A 176 -9.41 13.76 -0.45
CA ARG A 176 -7.96 13.68 -0.38
C ARG A 176 -7.48 12.25 -0.61
N LEU A 177 -6.59 12.05 -1.58
CA LEU A 177 -5.95 10.77 -1.86
C LEU A 177 -4.44 10.88 -1.66
N LEU A 178 -3.88 9.94 -0.93
CA LEU A 178 -2.45 9.83 -0.66
C LEU A 178 -1.96 8.43 -1.05
N ALA A 179 -0.85 8.37 -1.78
CA ALA A 179 -0.21 7.12 -2.14
C ALA A 179 0.98 6.81 -1.22
N TYR A 180 1.06 5.59 -0.71
CA TYR A 180 2.21 5.12 0.04
C TYR A 180 3.04 4.14 -0.80
N PRO A 181 4.38 4.22 -0.76
CA PRO A 181 5.27 3.35 -1.53
C PRO A 181 5.49 2.02 -0.80
N ILE A 182 5.47 0.92 -1.55
CA ILE A 182 5.87 -0.42 -1.07
C ILE A 182 7.11 -0.89 -1.86
N TRP A 183 6.95 -1.48 -3.03
CA TRP A 183 8.06 -2.00 -3.84
C TRP A 183 8.86 -0.92 -4.56
N GLN A 184 8.33 0.29 -4.64
CA GLN A 184 9.05 1.46 -5.15
C GLN A 184 10.34 1.74 -4.37
N PHE A 185 10.43 1.33 -3.09
CA PHE A 185 11.67 1.47 -2.33
C PHE A 185 12.84 0.69 -2.93
N ASP A 186 12.58 -0.32 -3.72
CA ASP A 186 13.60 -1.04 -4.47
C ASP A 186 13.85 -0.47 -5.88
N ARG A 187 13.05 0.49 -6.31
CA ARG A 187 13.11 1.17 -7.59
C ARG A 187 13.27 2.69 -7.41
N PRO A 188 14.48 3.20 -7.11
CA PRO A 188 14.72 4.62 -6.78
C PRO A 188 14.18 5.59 -7.84
N VAL A 189 14.18 5.21 -9.11
CA VAL A 189 13.65 6.02 -10.20
C VAL A 189 12.15 6.29 -10.04
N LEU A 190 11.38 5.30 -9.55
CA LEU A 190 9.95 5.47 -9.31
C LEU A 190 9.68 6.44 -8.15
N LEU A 191 10.43 6.33 -7.06
CA LEU A 191 10.37 7.32 -5.97
C LEU A 191 10.73 8.72 -6.42
N TRP A 192 11.70 8.86 -7.32
CA TRP A 192 12.06 10.14 -7.92
C TRP A 192 10.92 10.72 -8.77
N HIS A 193 10.22 9.89 -9.53
CA HIS A 193 9.05 10.31 -10.31
C HIS A 193 7.92 10.81 -9.40
N GLU A 194 7.61 10.11 -8.30
CA GLU A 194 6.61 10.57 -7.36
C GLU A 194 7.00 11.89 -6.70
N TRP A 195 8.25 12.02 -6.25
CA TRP A 195 8.75 13.25 -5.67
C TRP A 195 8.64 14.46 -6.62
N ARG A 196 8.85 14.25 -7.91
CA ARG A 196 8.72 15.33 -8.91
C ARG A 196 7.28 15.77 -9.18
N ARG A 197 6.31 14.94 -8.87
CA ARG A 197 4.88 15.26 -9.06
C ARG A 197 4.33 16.18 -7.97
N GLY A 198 4.98 16.23 -6.81
CA GLY A 198 4.54 17.08 -5.72
C GLY A 198 5.37 16.88 -4.46
N ARG A 199 5.13 17.72 -3.45
CA ARG A 199 5.77 17.55 -2.15
C ARG A 199 5.24 16.31 -1.47
N SER A 200 6.15 15.44 -1.04
CA SER A 200 5.81 14.31 -0.17
C SER A 200 5.34 14.79 1.21
N GLU A 201 4.50 14.01 1.83
CA GLU A 201 4.03 14.19 3.20
C GLU A 201 4.66 13.14 4.10
N LEU A 202 4.99 13.55 5.29
CA LEU A 202 5.66 12.74 6.28
C LEU A 202 4.79 12.66 7.54
N VAL A 203 4.57 11.43 8.02
CA VAL A 203 3.95 11.19 9.33
C VAL A 203 4.98 10.50 10.21
N ARG A 204 5.32 11.13 11.35
CA ARG A 204 6.31 10.59 12.28
C ARG A 204 5.87 9.28 12.90
N THR A 205 6.82 8.37 13.08
CA THR A 205 6.61 7.05 13.69
C THR A 205 7.01 7.01 15.17
N ASP A 206 7.52 8.11 15.72
CA ASP A 206 7.90 8.21 17.13
C ASP A 206 6.74 7.81 18.06
N GLY A 207 7.06 7.03 19.09
CA GLY A 207 6.08 6.44 19.99
C GLY A 207 5.37 5.19 19.45
N TYR A 208 5.40 4.94 18.14
CA TYR A 208 4.68 3.80 17.52
C TYR A 208 5.60 2.81 16.79
N ARG A 209 6.85 3.14 16.61
CA ARG A 209 7.79 2.34 15.82
C ARG A 209 7.92 0.90 16.29
N ASP A 210 8.04 0.68 17.60
CA ASP A 210 8.15 -0.68 18.15
C ASP A 210 6.83 -1.46 18.04
N ARG A 211 5.70 -0.78 18.17
CA ARG A 211 4.40 -1.41 17.91
C ARG A 211 4.24 -1.76 16.44
N LYS A 212 4.66 -0.87 15.51
CA LYS A 212 4.66 -1.17 14.09
C LYS A 212 5.51 -2.40 13.77
N ARG A 213 6.70 -2.53 14.35
CA ARG A 213 7.53 -3.74 14.19
C ARG A 213 6.79 -5.00 14.65
N ARG A 214 6.05 -4.93 15.76
CA ARG A 214 5.24 -6.07 16.23
C ARG A 214 4.08 -6.38 15.29
N ALA A 215 3.42 -5.37 14.73
CA ALA A 215 2.37 -5.57 13.74
C ALA A 215 2.91 -6.23 12.46
N VAL A 216 4.06 -5.75 11.96
CA VAL A 216 4.76 -6.37 10.81
C VAL A 216 5.14 -7.83 11.13
N ALA A 217 5.62 -8.11 12.35
CA ALA A 217 6.01 -9.46 12.75
C ALA A 217 4.81 -10.43 12.87
N ALA A 218 3.58 -9.95 12.92
CA ALA A 218 2.38 -10.79 12.90
C ALA A 218 2.20 -11.51 11.55
N TYR A 219 2.77 -10.97 10.46
CA TYR A 219 2.77 -11.61 9.14
C TYR A 219 3.91 -12.65 9.01
N GLY A 220 3.88 -13.64 9.89
CA GLY A 220 4.94 -14.65 10.02
C GLY A 220 5.19 -15.44 8.73
N SER A 221 4.14 -15.71 7.95
CA SER A 221 4.24 -16.41 6.66
C SER A 221 5.05 -15.63 5.63
N GLN A 222 4.99 -14.30 5.70
CA GLN A 222 5.71 -13.39 4.81
C GLN A 222 7.14 -13.11 5.28
N MET A 223 7.40 -13.28 6.58
CA MET A 223 8.71 -13.06 7.20
C MET A 223 9.63 -14.27 7.08
N ALA A 224 9.08 -15.44 6.87
CA ALA A 224 9.87 -16.65 6.71
C ALA A 224 10.73 -16.52 5.45
N ALA A 225 12.03 -16.34 5.65
CA ALA A 225 13.03 -16.31 4.60
C ALA A 225 13.00 -17.64 3.82
N ARG A 226 12.07 -17.78 2.90
CA ARG A 226 12.15 -18.76 1.85
C ARG A 226 13.10 -18.18 0.83
N ASN A 227 14.29 -18.78 0.74
CA ASN A 227 15.30 -18.40 -0.25
C ASN A 227 14.78 -18.42 -1.69
N ASP A 228 13.59 -18.96 -1.90
CA ASP A 228 12.96 -19.24 -3.19
C ASP A 228 11.75 -18.32 -3.49
N ASP A 229 11.31 -17.48 -2.54
CA ASP A 229 10.24 -16.51 -2.77
C ASP A 229 10.83 -15.12 -3.04
N PRO A 230 10.80 -14.63 -4.30
CA PRO A 230 11.31 -13.30 -4.64
C PRO A 230 10.47 -12.16 -4.02
N GLU A 231 9.23 -12.44 -3.62
CA GLU A 231 8.28 -11.47 -3.05
C GLU A 231 8.25 -11.49 -1.52
N GLY A 232 8.97 -12.41 -0.87
CA GLY A 232 9.06 -12.47 0.58
C GLY A 232 9.68 -11.23 1.21
N LEU A 233 9.17 -10.84 2.39
CA LEU A 233 9.61 -9.66 3.15
C LEU A 233 11.01 -9.87 3.75
N ARG A 234 12.04 -9.59 2.96
CA ARG A 234 13.45 -9.75 3.37
C ARG A 234 13.84 -8.68 4.38
N PRO A 235 14.77 -8.95 5.32
CA PRO A 235 15.21 -7.97 6.32
C PRO A 235 15.67 -6.64 5.72
N ASN A 236 16.34 -6.67 4.57
CA ASN A 236 16.80 -5.45 3.88
C ASN A 236 15.62 -4.64 3.30
N PHE A 237 14.58 -5.30 2.84
CA PHE A 237 13.34 -4.67 2.38
C PHE A 237 12.58 -4.04 3.55
N LEU A 238 12.43 -4.75 4.65
CA LEU A 238 11.75 -4.27 5.86
C LEU A 238 12.38 -3.02 6.47
N ARG A 239 13.70 -2.81 6.30
CA ARG A 239 14.36 -1.55 6.71
C ARG A 239 13.79 -0.31 6.03
N ASN A 240 13.07 -0.47 4.92
CA ASN A 240 12.40 0.64 4.25
C ASN A 240 11.24 1.20 5.08
N PHE A 241 10.62 0.37 5.91
CA PHE A 241 9.43 0.68 6.70
C PHE A 241 9.74 0.94 8.18
N ASP A 242 10.96 0.61 8.61
CA ASP A 242 11.46 0.88 9.96
C ASP A 242 12.18 2.23 10.02
N ARG A 243 11.44 3.32 9.88
CA ARG A 243 11.95 4.68 9.75
C ARG A 243 11.32 5.63 10.77
N PRO A 244 11.90 6.82 10.99
CA PRO A 244 11.32 7.83 11.85
C PRO A 244 10.06 8.49 11.28
N TYR A 245 9.67 8.16 10.05
CA TYR A 245 8.44 8.65 9.39
C TYR A 245 7.93 7.63 8.36
N GLU A 246 6.63 7.67 8.11
CA GLU A 246 5.96 7.10 6.95
C GLU A 246 5.83 8.15 5.86
N LEU A 247 5.89 7.73 4.61
CA LEU A 247 5.98 8.58 3.44
C LEU A 247 4.72 8.46 2.61
N PHE A 248 4.14 9.59 2.26
CA PHE A 248 2.95 9.66 1.42
C PHE A 248 3.16 10.66 0.28
N PHE A 249 2.55 10.35 -0.87
CA PHE A 249 2.54 11.23 -2.04
C PHE A 249 1.10 11.66 -2.32
N PRO A 250 0.78 12.97 -2.30
CA PRO A 250 -0.53 13.45 -2.70
C PRO A 250 -0.83 13.08 -4.16
N VAL A 251 -2.02 12.52 -4.39
CA VAL A 251 -2.49 12.13 -5.72
C VAL A 251 -3.56 13.12 -6.19
N THR A 252 -3.38 13.66 -7.38
CA THR A 252 -4.37 14.53 -8.00
C THR A 252 -5.51 13.69 -8.55
N LEU A 253 -6.73 13.96 -8.08
CA LEU A 253 -7.93 13.33 -8.61
C LEU A 253 -8.39 14.02 -9.90
N PRO A 254 -8.92 13.26 -10.87
CA PRO A 254 -9.59 13.86 -12.02
C PRO A 254 -10.78 14.71 -11.56
N VAL A 255 -10.91 15.89 -12.11
CA VAL A 255 -12.10 16.71 -11.94
C VAL A 255 -13.26 16.00 -12.63
N ALA A 256 -14.43 15.94 -11.98
CA ALA A 256 -15.62 15.46 -12.66
C ALA A 256 -15.84 16.29 -13.92
N ASP A 257 -15.99 15.61 -15.06
CA ASP A 257 -16.40 16.27 -16.28
C ASP A 257 -17.77 16.89 -16.02
N ARG A 258 -17.82 18.21 -15.83
CA ARG A 258 -19.10 18.90 -15.75
C ARG A 258 -19.65 18.88 -17.15
N GLY A 259 -20.41 17.81 -17.44
CA GLY A 259 -21.05 17.63 -18.73
C GLY A 259 -21.63 18.96 -19.21
N ALA A 260 -21.24 19.29 -20.45
CA ALA A 260 -21.77 20.42 -21.18
C ALA A 260 -23.26 20.23 -21.48
#